data_c2cbd111156c4be661166fd314ee36e6
#
_entry.id   c2cbd111156c4be661166fd314ee36e6
#
_cell.length_a   1.000
_cell.length_b   1.000
_cell.length_c   1.000
_cell.angle_alpha   90.00
_cell.angle_beta   90.00
_cell.angle_gamma   90.00
#
_symmetry.space_group_name_H-M   'P 1'
#
loop_
_entity.id
_entity.type
_entity.pdbx_description
1 polymer ?
#
loop_
_entity_poly.entity_id
_entity_poly.type
_entity_poly.pdbx_seq_one_letter_code
_entity_poly.pdbx_strand_id
1 'polypeptide(L)'
;TYTDDRYERDADGNFVPQDGLEYYKNWFINPTQTRDSIYERVISNRVFIQAQPWDRNGVVGTVNGGVGLDLHTYSQFRLDSYLNGKYDKVDKSSYFVYGSVEGKIKKYVDWGADAKFYPSGYRGGDVSFGANLTLTGYIRKRPLILEGRFRMETRSPDYWQENLFSNHYVWLTPLRKENETRFEVAFRVPDYAFEVGVWQGIVTDKIYYGADSQITQDNGSVSVTSVYARKDFRIAGLHLDHKVLLQWSTNQEVAPVPLLSAFLSYLSLIHISEP
;
A
#
# COMPACT_ATOMS: atom_id res chain seq x y z
N THR A 1 -16.48 -6.57 17.85
CA THR A 1 -16.61 -6.25 19.28
C THR A 1 -15.62 -7.10 20.05
N TYR A 2 -14.77 -6.48 20.83
CA TYR A 2 -13.86 -7.15 21.75
C TYR A 2 -14.29 -6.78 23.17
N THR A 3 -14.48 -7.77 24.02
CA THR A 3 -14.78 -7.58 25.44
C THR A 3 -13.51 -7.91 26.21
N ASP A 4 -13.00 -6.97 26.97
CA ASP A 4 -11.86 -7.16 27.85
C ASP A 4 -12.37 -7.37 29.27
N ASP A 5 -12.57 -8.64 29.61
CA ASP A 5 -13.03 -9.11 30.93
C ASP A 5 -11.87 -9.36 31.92
N ARG A 6 -10.64 -8.93 31.57
CA ARG A 6 -9.47 -9.00 32.45
C ARG A 6 -9.45 -7.94 33.53
N TYR A 7 -10.33 -6.95 33.45
CA TYR A 7 -10.44 -5.89 34.45
C TYR A 7 -11.63 -6.15 35.38
N GLU A 8 -11.37 -6.15 36.66
CA GLU A 8 -12.39 -6.21 37.72
C GLU A 8 -12.41 -4.90 38.50
N ARG A 9 -13.48 -4.66 39.25
CA ARG A 9 -13.53 -3.55 40.19
C ARG A 9 -13.00 -4.02 41.54
N ASP A 10 -12.03 -3.27 42.08
CA ASP A 10 -11.59 -3.44 43.46
C ASP A 10 -12.64 -2.91 44.45
N ALA A 11 -12.35 -3.05 45.77
CA ALA A 11 -13.25 -2.61 46.84
C ALA A 11 -13.50 -1.09 46.83
N ASP A 12 -12.61 -0.31 46.22
CA ASP A 12 -12.69 1.14 46.11
C ASP A 12 -13.38 1.60 44.82
N GLY A 13 -13.78 0.62 43.96
CA GLY A 13 -14.47 0.86 42.70
C GLY A 13 -13.55 1.16 41.52
N ASN A 14 -12.23 1.05 41.66
CA ASN A 14 -11.26 1.21 40.58
C ASN A 14 -11.19 -0.07 39.73
N PHE A 15 -10.88 0.10 38.47
CA PHE A 15 -10.63 -1.03 37.59
C PHE A 15 -9.22 -1.52 37.72
N VAL A 16 -9.05 -2.80 38.06
CA VAL A 16 -7.76 -3.48 38.20
C VAL A 16 -7.69 -4.69 37.28
N PRO A 17 -6.55 -4.98 36.63
CA PRO A 17 -6.41 -6.17 35.80
C PRO A 17 -6.43 -7.43 36.69
N GLN A 18 -7.22 -8.43 36.28
CA GLN A 18 -7.36 -9.71 37.01
C GLN A 18 -6.06 -10.50 37.08
N ASP A 19 -5.26 -10.45 36.02
CA ASP A 19 -4.02 -11.22 35.87
C ASP A 19 -2.76 -10.44 36.22
N GLY A 20 -2.91 -9.17 36.65
CA GLY A 20 -1.80 -8.25 36.92
C GLY A 20 -1.05 -7.79 35.67
N LEU A 21 -1.56 -8.11 34.48
CA LEU A 21 -1.00 -7.68 33.19
C LEU A 21 -1.77 -6.47 32.65
N GLU A 22 -1.11 -5.36 32.53
CA GLU A 22 -1.64 -4.18 31.83
C GLU A 22 -1.40 -4.33 30.32
N TYR A 23 -2.39 -4.79 29.58
CA TYR A 23 -2.33 -4.80 28.10
C TYR A 23 -2.54 -3.40 27.50
N TYR A 24 -3.37 -2.59 28.16
CA TYR A 24 -3.64 -1.21 27.78
C TYR A 24 -3.46 -0.29 28.98
N LYS A 25 -2.64 0.71 28.81
CA LYS A 25 -2.38 1.69 29.88
C LYS A 25 -3.53 2.68 30.06
N ASN A 26 -4.33 2.87 29.02
CA ASN A 26 -5.39 3.87 28.99
C ASN A 26 -6.66 3.30 28.40
N TRP A 27 -7.79 3.77 28.88
CA TRP A 27 -9.08 3.65 28.21
C TRP A 27 -9.78 5.01 28.21
N PHE A 28 -10.47 5.34 27.12
CA PHE A 28 -11.12 6.65 26.95
C PHE A 28 -12.63 6.52 26.94
N ILE A 29 -13.19 5.35 26.65
CA ILE A 29 -14.59 5.10 26.50
C ILE A 29 -15.12 4.13 27.57
N ASN A 30 -14.58 2.91 27.64
CA ASN A 30 -15.05 1.89 28.55
C ASN A 30 -13.84 1.04 29.03
N PRO A 31 -13.68 0.87 30.37
CA PRO A 31 -12.55 0.12 30.90
C PRO A 31 -12.64 -1.40 30.74
N THR A 32 -13.86 -1.94 30.59
CA THR A 32 -14.10 -3.38 30.57
C THR A 32 -14.49 -3.92 29.19
N GLN A 33 -14.81 -3.02 28.24
CA GLN A 33 -15.24 -3.43 26.91
C GLN A 33 -14.69 -2.48 25.85
N THR A 34 -14.03 -3.04 24.85
CA THR A 34 -13.63 -2.29 23.66
C THR A 34 -14.64 -2.52 22.53
N ARG A 35 -15.31 -1.45 22.14
CA ARG A 35 -16.22 -1.44 21.02
C ARG A 35 -16.03 -0.16 20.21
N ASP A 36 -15.01 -0.16 19.37
CA ASP A 36 -14.72 0.96 18.48
C ASP A 36 -15.51 0.81 17.18
N SER A 37 -16.00 1.92 16.66
CA SER A 37 -16.75 1.95 15.41
C SER A 37 -16.27 3.13 14.58
N ILE A 38 -15.67 2.84 13.45
CA ILE A 38 -15.28 3.80 12.43
C ILE A 38 -16.03 3.49 11.14
N TYR A 39 -16.40 4.53 10.43
CA TYR A 39 -17.08 4.43 9.15
C TYR A 39 -16.42 5.36 8.14
N GLU A 40 -16.12 4.81 6.98
CA GLU A 40 -15.62 5.55 5.84
C GLU A 40 -16.46 5.22 4.61
N ARG A 41 -16.82 6.26 3.87
CA ARG A 41 -17.45 6.13 2.56
C ARG A 41 -16.70 7.02 1.57
N VAL A 42 -16.32 6.44 0.44
CA VAL A 42 -15.70 7.16 -0.67
C VAL A 42 -16.59 7.03 -1.90
N ILE A 43 -16.95 8.15 -2.50
CA ILE A 43 -17.62 8.21 -3.79
C ILE A 43 -16.68 8.92 -4.76
N SER A 44 -16.21 8.19 -5.77
CA SER A 44 -15.30 8.70 -6.79
C SER A 44 -16.03 8.79 -8.13
N ASN A 45 -16.08 9.99 -8.68
CA ASN A 45 -16.65 10.26 -10.00
C ASN A 45 -15.54 10.68 -10.94
N ARG A 46 -15.53 10.13 -12.17
CA ARG A 46 -14.50 10.41 -13.18
C ARG A 46 -15.14 10.62 -14.53
N VAL A 47 -14.65 11.62 -15.24
CA VAL A 47 -14.94 11.84 -16.65
C VAL A 47 -13.62 11.88 -17.41
N PHE A 48 -13.53 11.12 -18.48
CA PHE A 48 -12.30 11.04 -19.24
C PHE A 48 -12.56 10.98 -20.75
N ILE A 49 -11.55 11.34 -21.51
CA ILE A 49 -11.47 11.18 -22.95
C ILE A 49 -10.32 10.24 -23.24
N GLN A 50 -10.57 9.25 -24.09
CA GLN A 50 -9.56 8.36 -24.61
C GLN A 50 -9.41 8.61 -26.12
N ALA A 51 -8.18 8.77 -26.55
CA ALA A 51 -7.82 8.91 -27.95
C ALA A 51 -6.87 7.78 -28.37
N GLN A 52 -7.10 7.23 -29.54
CA GLN A 52 -6.20 6.30 -30.22
C GLN A 52 -5.80 6.94 -31.54
N PRO A 53 -4.73 7.79 -31.54
CA PRO A 53 -4.44 8.64 -32.68
C PRO A 53 -4.06 7.90 -33.94
N TRP A 54 -3.57 6.65 -33.81
CA TRP A 54 -3.16 5.82 -34.94
C TRP A 54 -3.53 4.35 -34.71
N ASP A 55 -2.58 3.44 -34.91
CA ASP A 55 -2.72 2.03 -34.55
C ASP A 55 -2.55 1.85 -33.04
N ARG A 56 -3.38 1.00 -32.44
CA ARG A 56 -3.28 0.63 -31.02
C ARG A 56 -1.91 0.07 -30.64
N ASN A 57 -1.20 -0.52 -31.59
CA ASN A 57 0.15 -1.02 -31.44
C ASN A 57 1.23 -0.02 -31.93
N GLY A 58 0.87 1.21 -32.17
CA GLY A 58 1.78 2.27 -32.61
C GLY A 58 2.68 2.78 -31.50
N VAL A 59 3.64 3.62 -31.87
CA VAL A 59 4.58 4.25 -30.92
C VAL A 59 3.82 5.00 -29.82
N VAL A 60 2.74 5.66 -30.19
CA VAL A 60 1.73 6.19 -29.26
C VAL A 60 0.42 5.48 -29.60
N GLY A 61 0.05 4.50 -28.78
CA GLY A 61 -1.14 3.68 -29.01
C GLY A 61 -2.39 4.28 -28.41
N THR A 62 -2.32 4.69 -27.16
CA THR A 62 -3.47 5.24 -26.41
C THR A 62 -3.06 6.43 -25.57
N VAL A 63 -3.89 7.46 -25.58
CA VAL A 63 -3.77 8.63 -24.70
C VAL A 63 -5.08 8.81 -23.96
N ASN A 64 -5.03 8.89 -22.65
CA ASN A 64 -6.18 9.16 -21.80
C ASN A 64 -5.96 10.45 -21.03
N GLY A 65 -7.01 11.21 -20.84
CA GLY A 65 -7.01 12.39 -19.99
C GLY A 65 -8.37 12.63 -19.37
N GLY A 66 -8.42 13.03 -18.12
CA GLY A 66 -9.68 13.21 -17.45
C GLY A 66 -9.58 14.01 -16.17
N VAL A 67 -10.75 14.26 -15.62
CA VAL A 67 -10.95 14.95 -14.35
C VAL A 67 -11.82 14.11 -13.44
N GLY A 68 -11.72 14.33 -12.14
CA GLY A 68 -12.57 13.63 -11.20
C GLY A 68 -12.76 14.39 -9.90
N LEU A 69 -13.65 13.83 -9.10
CA LEU A 69 -14.07 14.32 -7.80
C LEU A 69 -14.18 13.12 -6.85
N ASP A 70 -13.41 13.15 -5.77
CA ASP A 70 -13.53 12.22 -4.67
C ASP A 70 -14.29 12.88 -3.51
N LEU A 71 -15.37 12.24 -3.06
CA LEU A 71 -16.15 12.65 -1.90
C LEU A 71 -15.93 11.61 -0.79
N HIS A 72 -15.42 12.06 0.34
CA HIS A 72 -15.15 11.23 1.50
C HIS A 72 -16.08 11.63 2.63
N THR A 73 -16.66 10.64 3.29
CA THR A 73 -17.41 10.79 4.53
C THR A 73 -16.76 9.92 5.58
N TYR A 74 -16.30 10.54 6.66
CA TYR A 74 -15.73 9.86 7.82
C TYR A 74 -16.69 10.01 9.00
N SER A 75 -16.87 8.95 9.77
CA SER A 75 -17.65 9.01 11.01
C SER A 75 -17.03 8.10 12.05
N GLN A 76 -16.86 8.61 13.24
CA GLN A 76 -16.32 7.88 14.36
C GLN A 76 -17.01 8.32 15.66
N PHE A 77 -16.89 7.51 16.67
CA PHE A 77 -17.33 7.84 18.02
C PHE A 77 -16.27 8.73 18.68
N ARG A 78 -16.64 9.94 19.06
CA ARG A 78 -15.75 10.84 19.81
C ARG A 78 -16.14 10.89 21.28
N LEU A 79 -15.21 11.28 22.16
CA LEU A 79 -15.41 11.32 23.58
C LEU A 79 -16.57 12.26 23.99
N ASP A 80 -16.60 13.45 23.40
CA ASP A 80 -17.68 14.44 23.58
C ASP A 80 -19.00 13.96 22.96
N SER A 81 -18.95 13.26 21.85
CA SER A 81 -20.13 12.65 21.22
C SER A 81 -20.64 11.42 21.97
N TYR A 82 -19.76 10.71 22.69
CA TYR A 82 -20.14 9.59 23.55
C TYR A 82 -21.08 10.02 24.66
N LEU A 83 -20.78 11.13 25.31
CA LEU A 83 -21.62 11.71 26.39
C LEU A 83 -22.99 12.13 25.88
N ASN A 84 -23.11 12.46 24.59
CA ASN A 84 -24.35 12.89 23.93
C ASN A 84 -25.00 11.83 23.06
N GLY A 85 -24.41 10.62 22.94
CA GLY A 85 -24.90 9.53 22.09
C GLY A 85 -24.86 9.82 20.60
N LYS A 86 -23.98 10.70 20.13
CA LYS A 86 -23.85 11.09 18.72
C LYS A 86 -22.51 10.67 18.13
N TYR A 87 -22.53 10.38 16.84
CA TYR A 87 -21.31 10.19 16.05
C TYR A 87 -20.86 11.51 15.45
N ASP A 88 -19.56 11.74 15.48
CA ASP A 88 -18.94 12.83 14.73
C ASP A 88 -18.88 12.43 13.25
N LYS A 89 -19.27 13.34 12.38
CA LYS A 89 -19.29 13.12 10.94
C LYS A 89 -18.55 14.25 10.24
N VAL A 90 -17.58 13.89 9.40
CA VAL A 90 -16.76 14.83 8.62
C VAL A 90 -16.85 14.47 7.16
N ASP A 91 -17.28 15.41 6.33
CA ASP A 91 -17.28 15.30 4.88
C ASP A 91 -16.11 16.08 4.30
N LYS A 92 -15.37 15.46 3.38
CA LYS A 92 -14.23 16.02 2.66
C LYS A 92 -14.41 15.82 1.16
N SER A 93 -13.90 16.74 0.36
CA SER A 93 -13.90 16.60 -1.10
C SER A 93 -12.53 16.91 -1.67
N SER A 94 -12.20 16.28 -2.79
CA SER A 94 -10.95 16.50 -3.52
C SER A 94 -11.20 16.42 -5.01
N TYR A 95 -10.71 17.41 -5.72
CA TYR A 95 -10.74 17.45 -7.19
C TYR A 95 -9.41 16.96 -7.72
N PHE A 96 -9.43 16.22 -8.82
CA PHE A 96 -8.19 15.76 -9.47
C PHE A 96 -8.27 15.79 -10.97
N VAL A 97 -7.11 15.91 -11.57
CA VAL A 97 -6.86 15.72 -12.98
C VAL A 97 -5.92 14.55 -13.18
N TYR A 98 -6.08 13.79 -14.23
CA TYR A 98 -5.20 12.66 -14.52
C TYR A 98 -5.03 12.46 -16.01
N GLY A 99 -3.95 11.81 -16.38
CA GLY A 99 -3.69 11.41 -17.74
C GLY A 99 -2.76 10.22 -17.80
N SER A 100 -2.83 9.51 -18.91
CA SER A 100 -1.91 8.43 -19.21
C SER A 100 -1.65 8.34 -20.70
N VAL A 101 -0.48 7.85 -21.03
CA VAL A 101 -0.07 7.54 -22.39
C VAL A 101 0.62 6.19 -22.40
N GLU A 102 0.30 5.39 -23.38
CA GLU A 102 0.94 4.10 -23.59
C GLU A 102 1.21 3.86 -25.07
N GLY A 103 2.22 3.09 -25.36
CA GLY A 103 2.58 2.77 -26.73
C GLY A 103 3.52 1.58 -26.85
N LYS A 104 3.74 1.21 -28.11
CA LYS A 104 4.60 0.07 -28.46
C LYS A 104 5.51 0.42 -29.63
N ILE A 105 6.71 -0.12 -29.62
CA ILE A 105 7.58 -0.08 -30.79
C ILE A 105 7.77 -1.51 -31.26
N LYS A 106 6.94 -1.88 -32.23
CA LYS A 106 6.84 -3.26 -32.74
C LYS A 106 6.60 -4.23 -31.58
N LYS A 107 7.35 -5.34 -31.56
CA LYS A 107 7.32 -6.37 -30.51
C LYS A 107 8.47 -6.24 -29.50
N TYR A 108 9.24 -5.16 -29.57
CA TYR A 108 10.48 -5.01 -28.82
C TYR A 108 10.37 -4.07 -27.64
N VAL A 109 9.49 -3.09 -27.72
CA VAL A 109 9.35 -2.09 -26.65
C VAL A 109 7.87 -1.87 -26.37
N ASP A 110 7.50 -2.01 -25.11
CA ASP A 110 6.24 -1.54 -24.55
C ASP A 110 6.56 -0.46 -23.53
N TRP A 111 5.84 0.66 -23.57
CA TRP A 111 6.06 1.75 -22.64
C TRP A 111 4.76 2.42 -22.24
N GLY A 112 4.76 3.03 -21.07
CA GLY A 112 3.63 3.80 -20.57
C GLY A 112 4.06 4.81 -19.53
N ALA A 113 3.26 5.86 -19.39
CA ALA A 113 3.37 6.82 -18.32
C ALA A 113 1.98 7.27 -17.88
N ASP A 114 1.82 7.53 -16.60
CA ASP A 114 0.61 8.05 -15.99
C ASP A 114 0.95 9.16 -15.00
N ALA A 115 0.03 10.11 -14.86
CA ALA A 115 0.12 11.16 -13.87
C ALA A 115 -1.26 11.49 -13.30
N LYS A 116 -1.31 11.85 -12.02
CA LYS A 116 -2.50 12.33 -11.33
C LYS A 116 -2.10 13.48 -10.41
N PHE A 117 -2.90 14.52 -10.39
CA PHE A 117 -2.68 15.70 -9.55
C PHE A 117 -4.00 16.16 -8.92
N TYR A 118 -3.97 16.53 -7.67
CA TYR A 118 -5.07 17.09 -6.92
C TYR A 118 -4.86 18.62 -6.75
N PRO A 119 -5.43 19.46 -7.61
CA PRO A 119 -5.24 20.92 -7.53
C PRO A 119 -5.89 21.52 -6.29
N SER A 120 -6.94 20.89 -5.73
CA SER A 120 -7.67 21.45 -4.60
C SER A 120 -8.43 20.40 -3.80
N GLY A 121 -8.91 20.82 -2.62
CA GLY A 121 -9.66 20.01 -1.69
C GLY A 121 -8.80 19.38 -0.61
N TYR A 122 -9.32 18.34 0.04
CA TYR A 122 -8.67 17.65 1.16
C TYR A 122 -7.29 17.08 0.78
N ARG A 123 -7.17 16.53 -0.43
CA ARG A 123 -5.92 16.04 -1.00
C ARG A 123 -5.17 17.07 -1.85
N GLY A 124 -5.53 18.36 -1.73
CA GLY A 124 -4.89 19.42 -2.52
C GLY A 124 -3.37 19.39 -2.46
N GLY A 125 -2.69 19.36 -3.62
CA GLY A 125 -1.24 19.22 -3.73
C GLY A 125 -0.71 17.79 -3.73
N ASP A 126 -1.57 16.75 -3.66
CA ASP A 126 -1.14 15.37 -3.90
C ASP A 126 -0.82 15.19 -5.39
N VAL A 127 0.27 14.48 -5.65
CA VAL A 127 0.75 14.19 -7.00
C VAL A 127 1.13 12.72 -7.07
N SER A 128 0.80 12.07 -8.17
CA SER A 128 1.41 10.79 -8.50
C SER A 128 1.87 10.79 -9.95
N PHE A 129 3.02 10.20 -10.20
CA PHE A 129 3.59 9.98 -11.52
C PHE A 129 4.12 8.56 -11.61
N GLY A 130 3.76 7.86 -12.66
CA GLY A 130 4.25 6.52 -12.96
C GLY A 130 4.81 6.43 -14.37
N ALA A 131 5.82 5.60 -14.55
CA ALA A 131 6.35 5.23 -15.86
C ALA A 131 6.79 3.78 -15.87
N ASN A 132 6.57 3.11 -16.97
CA ASN A 132 7.04 1.74 -17.19
C ASN A 132 7.63 1.58 -18.59
N LEU A 133 8.64 0.72 -18.68
CA LEU A 133 9.30 0.36 -19.90
C LEU A 133 9.57 -1.14 -19.91
N THR A 134 9.16 -1.83 -20.97
CA THR A 134 9.46 -3.25 -21.18
C THR A 134 10.22 -3.38 -22.49
N LEU A 135 11.42 -3.92 -22.39
CA LEU A 135 12.28 -4.22 -23.55
C LEU A 135 12.30 -5.74 -23.76
N THR A 136 11.92 -6.17 -24.95
CA THR A 136 11.92 -7.61 -25.33
C THR A 136 12.96 -7.86 -26.41
N GLY A 137 14.03 -8.56 -26.03
CA GLY A 137 15.04 -9.08 -26.97
C GLY A 137 14.78 -10.55 -27.30
N TYR A 138 15.37 -11.04 -28.37
CA TYR A 138 15.26 -12.44 -28.77
C TYR A 138 16.62 -13.06 -29.06
N ILE A 139 16.93 -14.15 -28.37
CA ILE A 139 18.11 -14.99 -28.67
C ILE A 139 17.60 -16.36 -29.14
N ARG A 140 17.89 -16.74 -30.37
CA ARG A 140 17.42 -17.98 -30.99
C ARG A 140 15.90 -18.16 -30.83
N LYS A 141 15.10 -17.11 -31.11
CA LYS A 141 13.65 -17.01 -30.96
C LYS A 141 13.11 -17.04 -29.50
N ARG A 142 13.95 -17.15 -28.51
CA ARG A 142 13.57 -17.13 -27.11
C ARG A 142 13.55 -15.68 -26.60
N PRO A 143 12.47 -15.25 -25.95
CA PRO A 143 12.37 -13.90 -25.44
C PRO A 143 13.25 -13.70 -24.18
N LEU A 144 13.88 -12.55 -24.11
CA LEU A 144 14.53 -11.99 -22.94
C LEU A 144 13.86 -10.65 -22.65
N ILE A 145 13.36 -10.48 -21.45
CA ILE A 145 12.54 -9.32 -21.08
C ILE A 145 13.27 -8.55 -20.00
N LEU A 146 13.47 -7.26 -20.24
CA LEU A 146 13.92 -6.32 -19.23
C LEU A 146 12.78 -5.33 -18.96
N GLU A 147 12.30 -5.29 -17.73
CA GLU A 147 11.30 -4.34 -17.26
C GLU A 147 11.91 -3.30 -16.34
N GLY A 148 11.54 -2.03 -16.57
CA GLY A 148 11.79 -0.94 -15.65
C GLY A 148 10.48 -0.30 -15.25
N ARG A 149 10.31 0.02 -13.97
CA ARG A 149 9.18 0.78 -13.42
C ARG A 149 9.70 1.88 -12.53
N PHE A 150 9.08 3.02 -12.66
CA PHE A 150 9.30 4.18 -11.82
C PHE A 150 7.97 4.68 -11.29
N ARG A 151 7.93 5.05 -10.02
CA ARG A 151 6.79 5.73 -9.42
C ARG A 151 7.24 6.78 -8.43
N MET A 152 6.64 7.94 -8.52
CA MET A 152 6.80 9.03 -7.57
C MET A 152 5.41 9.44 -7.08
N GLU A 153 5.27 9.62 -5.77
CA GLU A 153 4.00 9.97 -5.16
C GLU A 153 4.22 10.93 -3.99
N THR A 154 3.47 12.03 -3.99
CA THR A 154 3.29 12.89 -2.83
C THR A 154 1.87 12.68 -2.35
N ARG A 155 1.69 12.23 -1.11
CA ARG A 155 0.41 11.80 -0.57
C ARG A 155 0.11 12.49 0.76
N SER A 156 -1.09 13.05 0.88
CA SER A 156 -1.63 13.50 2.16
C SER A 156 -1.83 12.31 3.09
N PRO A 157 -1.66 12.48 4.41
CA PRO A 157 -2.01 11.48 5.39
C PRO A 157 -3.47 11.02 5.25
N ASP A 158 -3.74 9.78 5.63
CA ASP A 158 -5.11 9.30 5.73
C ASP A 158 -5.81 9.96 6.91
N TYR A 159 -7.13 10.15 6.80
CA TYR A 159 -7.92 10.81 7.85
C TYR A 159 -7.71 10.18 9.23
N TRP A 160 -7.66 8.85 9.28
CA TRP A 160 -7.48 8.10 10.51
C TRP A 160 -6.06 8.15 11.09
N GLN A 161 -5.09 8.51 10.27
CA GLN A 161 -3.73 8.79 10.75
C GLN A 161 -3.63 10.13 11.48
N GLU A 162 -4.49 11.09 11.16
CA GLU A 162 -4.53 12.39 11.81
C GLU A 162 -5.59 12.49 12.91
N ASN A 163 -6.69 11.72 12.78
CA ASN A 163 -7.88 11.89 13.60
C ASN A 163 -8.44 10.52 14.01
N LEU A 164 -7.97 9.97 15.11
CA LEU A 164 -8.51 8.71 15.65
C LEU A 164 -9.01 8.90 17.08
N PHE A 165 -10.22 8.39 17.33
CA PHE A 165 -10.80 8.23 18.66
C PHE A 165 -11.23 6.78 18.82
N SER A 166 -10.48 6.03 19.59
CA SER A 166 -10.79 4.65 19.96
C SER A 166 -10.74 4.50 21.50
N ASN A 167 -11.10 3.33 21.98
CA ASN A 167 -11.09 3.09 23.42
C ASN A 167 -9.71 3.20 24.04
N HIS A 168 -8.65 2.84 23.31
CA HIS A 168 -7.29 2.78 23.84
C HIS A 168 -6.35 3.81 23.23
N TYR A 169 -6.71 4.37 22.08
CA TYR A 169 -5.86 5.29 21.34
C TYR A 169 -6.66 6.51 20.90
N VAL A 170 -6.15 7.67 21.25
CA VAL A 170 -6.69 8.95 20.80
C VAL A 170 -5.55 9.79 20.29
N TRP A 171 -5.66 10.25 19.04
CA TRP A 171 -4.76 11.25 18.50
C TRP A 171 -5.47 12.23 17.58
N LEU A 172 -5.05 13.48 17.66
CA LEU A 172 -5.40 14.58 16.79
C LEU A 172 -4.09 15.26 16.41
N THR A 173 -3.40 14.70 15.44
CA THR A 173 -2.04 15.13 15.11
C THR A 173 -1.99 15.54 13.66
N PRO A 174 -1.69 16.82 13.35
CA PRO A 174 -1.45 17.23 11.98
C PRO A 174 -0.14 16.61 11.49
N LEU A 175 -0.19 15.92 10.36
CA LEU A 175 0.94 15.27 9.76
C LEU A 175 1.30 15.94 8.42
N ARG A 176 2.57 15.84 8.05
CA ARG A 176 3.03 16.28 6.73
C ARG A 176 2.75 15.22 5.68
N LYS A 177 2.75 15.64 4.43
CA LYS A 177 2.64 14.72 3.29
C LYS A 177 3.85 13.81 3.21
N GLU A 178 3.61 12.54 2.96
CA GLU A 178 4.66 11.60 2.59
C GLU A 178 5.07 11.80 1.13
N ASN A 179 6.38 11.71 0.87
CA ASN A 179 6.91 11.67 -0.48
C ASN A 179 7.57 10.32 -0.70
N GLU A 180 7.07 9.57 -1.65
CA GLU A 180 7.58 8.26 -1.98
C GLU A 180 8.11 8.23 -3.42
N THR A 181 9.30 7.63 -3.59
CA THR A 181 9.88 7.34 -4.90
C THR A 181 10.25 5.87 -4.95
N ARG A 182 9.80 5.16 -6.00
CA ARG A 182 10.07 3.73 -6.23
C ARG A 182 10.73 3.51 -7.58
N PHE A 183 11.71 2.64 -7.57
CA PHE A 183 12.36 2.09 -8.76
C PHE A 183 12.28 0.58 -8.72
N GLU A 184 11.96 -0.03 -9.83
CA GLU A 184 12.02 -1.47 -10.00
C GLU A 184 12.64 -1.79 -11.36
N VAL A 185 13.56 -2.74 -11.35
CA VAL A 185 14.12 -3.32 -12.57
C VAL A 185 14.06 -4.84 -12.44
N ALA A 186 13.48 -5.50 -13.43
CA ALA A 186 13.38 -6.96 -13.47
C ALA A 186 13.89 -7.49 -14.80
N PHE A 187 14.62 -8.57 -14.76
CA PHE A 187 15.05 -9.33 -15.92
C PHE A 187 14.39 -10.72 -15.89
N ARG A 188 13.72 -11.09 -17.00
CA ARG A 188 12.99 -12.35 -17.13
C ARG A 188 13.45 -13.14 -18.33
N VAL A 189 13.53 -14.44 -18.12
CA VAL A 189 13.75 -15.44 -19.19
C VAL A 189 12.59 -16.42 -19.15
N PRO A 190 11.47 -16.15 -19.86
CA PRO A 190 10.23 -16.92 -19.76
C PRO A 190 10.40 -18.41 -20.04
N ASP A 191 11.18 -18.76 -21.06
CA ASP A 191 11.44 -20.17 -21.45
C ASP A 191 12.12 -20.97 -20.33
N TYR A 192 12.83 -20.31 -19.45
CA TYR A 192 13.47 -20.92 -18.28
C TYR A 192 12.69 -20.69 -16.99
N ALA A 193 11.54 -19.99 -17.05
CA ALA A 193 10.77 -19.57 -15.88
C ALA A 193 11.67 -18.94 -14.81
N PHE A 194 12.59 -18.08 -15.24
CA PHE A 194 13.57 -17.41 -14.40
C PHE A 194 13.33 -15.89 -14.40
N GLU A 195 13.40 -15.31 -13.22
CA GLU A 195 13.29 -13.87 -13.00
C GLU A 195 14.26 -13.44 -11.90
N VAL A 196 14.92 -12.32 -12.11
CA VAL A 196 15.70 -11.62 -11.09
C VAL A 196 15.36 -10.14 -11.16
N GLY A 197 15.26 -9.49 -10.01
CA GLY A 197 14.96 -8.07 -9.98
C GLY A 197 15.49 -7.38 -8.75
N VAL A 198 15.53 -6.06 -8.87
CA VAL A 198 15.88 -5.12 -7.81
C VAL A 198 14.73 -4.14 -7.66
N TRP A 199 14.35 -3.87 -6.44
CA TRP A 199 13.37 -2.85 -6.10
C TRP A 199 13.97 -1.93 -5.04
N GLN A 200 13.74 -0.62 -5.18
CA GLN A 200 14.12 0.37 -4.19
C GLN A 200 12.97 1.36 -3.98
N GLY A 201 12.59 1.53 -2.73
CA GLY A 201 11.67 2.57 -2.28
C GLY A 201 12.39 3.56 -1.38
N ILE A 202 12.14 4.84 -1.59
CA ILE A 202 12.65 5.93 -0.76
C ILE A 202 11.43 6.72 -0.31
N VAL A 203 11.24 6.85 1.00
CA VAL A 203 10.13 7.60 1.59
C VAL A 203 10.68 8.69 2.48
N THR A 204 10.24 9.92 2.26
CA THR A 204 10.54 11.07 3.12
C THR A 204 9.28 11.43 3.90
N ASP A 205 9.43 11.86 5.13
CA ASP A 205 8.34 12.17 6.06
C ASP A 205 7.39 10.98 6.30
N LYS A 206 7.97 9.77 6.42
CA LYS A 206 7.21 8.54 6.57
C LYS A 206 6.37 8.54 7.84
N ILE A 207 5.09 8.24 7.69
CA ILE A 207 4.15 8.03 8.79
C ILE A 207 4.22 6.55 9.20
N TYR A 208 4.39 6.29 10.49
CA TYR A 208 4.48 4.93 11.02
C TYR A 208 3.94 4.86 12.46
N TYR A 209 3.78 3.67 12.98
CA TYR A 209 3.41 3.45 14.38
C TYR A 209 4.68 3.18 15.20
N GLY A 210 4.91 3.99 16.22
CA GLY A 210 6.01 3.81 17.16
C GLY A 210 5.85 2.57 18.03
N ALA A 211 6.85 2.29 18.86
CA ALA A 211 6.82 1.16 19.78
C ALA A 211 5.70 1.24 20.84
N ASP A 212 5.20 2.44 21.10
CA ASP A 212 4.04 2.74 21.95
C ASP A 212 2.70 2.61 21.20
N SER A 213 2.71 2.15 19.96
CA SER A 213 1.55 2.06 19.05
C SER A 213 0.89 3.42 18.73
N GLN A 214 1.55 4.53 19.06
CA GLN A 214 1.09 5.86 18.65
C GLN A 214 1.55 6.19 17.25
N ILE A 215 0.73 6.97 16.53
CA ILE A 215 1.10 7.49 15.22
C ILE A 215 2.24 8.50 15.37
N THR A 216 3.25 8.36 14.56
CA THR A 216 4.39 9.27 14.52
C THR A 216 4.86 9.46 13.08
N GLN A 217 5.68 10.47 12.85
CA GLN A 217 6.21 10.78 11.52
C GLN A 217 7.71 11.00 11.60
N ASP A 218 8.46 10.29 10.77
CA ASP A 218 9.89 10.51 10.60
C ASP A 218 10.15 11.88 9.98
N ASN A 219 11.25 12.52 10.37
CA ASN A 219 11.68 13.81 9.81
C ASN A 219 12.75 13.65 8.73
N GLY A 220 13.10 12.42 8.43
CA GLY A 220 14.18 12.07 7.51
C GLY A 220 13.67 11.37 6.27
N SER A 221 14.61 10.72 5.61
CA SER A 221 14.35 9.85 4.46
C SER A 221 14.77 8.43 4.80
N VAL A 222 13.87 7.51 4.60
CA VAL A 222 14.08 6.07 4.79
C VAL A 222 14.07 5.38 3.44
N SER A 223 15.04 4.53 3.17
CA SER A 223 15.05 3.71 1.97
C SER A 223 15.03 2.23 2.31
N VAL A 224 14.26 1.49 1.52
CA VAL A 224 14.24 0.04 1.52
C VAL A 224 14.70 -0.44 0.15
N THR A 225 15.70 -1.30 0.13
CA THR A 225 16.19 -1.95 -1.08
C THR A 225 15.93 -3.45 -0.99
N SER A 226 15.48 -4.04 -2.08
CA SER A 226 15.19 -5.47 -2.18
C SER A 226 15.79 -6.03 -3.45
N VAL A 227 16.41 -7.20 -3.35
CA VAL A 227 16.87 -7.99 -4.48
C VAL A 227 16.19 -9.35 -4.41
N TYR A 228 15.60 -9.78 -5.51
CA TYR A 228 14.93 -11.06 -5.53
C TYR A 228 15.33 -11.91 -6.74
N ALA A 229 15.22 -13.22 -6.56
CA ALA A 229 15.33 -14.19 -7.63
C ALA A 229 14.18 -15.18 -7.51
N ARG A 230 13.57 -15.51 -8.64
CA ARG A 230 12.52 -16.53 -8.77
C ARG A 230 12.90 -17.53 -9.83
N LYS A 231 12.67 -18.79 -9.54
CA LYS A 231 12.90 -19.89 -10.47
C LYS A 231 11.86 -20.99 -10.29
N ASP A 232 11.15 -21.31 -11.36
CA ASP A 232 10.30 -22.49 -11.43
C ASP A 232 11.04 -23.64 -12.07
N PHE A 233 10.98 -24.81 -11.42
CA PHE A 233 11.48 -26.06 -11.96
C PHE A 233 10.30 -27.00 -12.22
N ARG A 234 10.33 -27.68 -13.34
CA ARG A 234 9.36 -28.73 -13.71
C ARG A 234 10.12 -30.00 -14.03
N ILE A 235 10.07 -30.97 -13.12
CA ILE A 235 10.85 -32.20 -13.21
C ILE A 235 9.93 -33.37 -12.90
N ALA A 236 9.74 -34.26 -13.88
CA ALA A 236 9.04 -35.56 -13.70
C ALA A 236 7.67 -35.44 -13.00
N GLY A 237 6.84 -34.42 -13.36
CA GLY A 237 5.54 -34.20 -12.74
C GLY A 237 5.56 -33.40 -11.44
N LEU A 238 6.74 -32.99 -10.98
CA LEU A 238 6.89 -32.07 -9.87
C LEU A 238 7.02 -30.64 -10.39
N HIS A 239 6.27 -29.75 -9.78
CA HIS A 239 6.40 -28.29 -9.98
C HIS A 239 6.95 -27.66 -8.71
N LEU A 240 8.11 -27.03 -8.80
CA LEU A 240 8.84 -26.44 -7.70
C LEU A 240 9.00 -24.95 -7.97
N ASP A 241 8.26 -24.09 -7.24
CA ASP A 241 8.38 -22.63 -7.34
C ASP A 241 9.22 -22.12 -6.17
N HIS A 242 10.34 -21.51 -6.50
CA HIS A 242 11.28 -20.96 -5.54
C HIS A 242 11.42 -19.47 -5.74
N LYS A 243 11.22 -18.70 -4.67
CA LYS A 243 11.52 -17.27 -4.62
C LYS A 243 12.36 -16.96 -3.39
N VAL A 244 13.45 -16.27 -3.60
CA VAL A 244 14.33 -15.76 -2.54
C VAL A 244 14.35 -14.23 -2.64
N LEU A 245 14.28 -13.57 -1.50
CA LEU A 245 14.25 -12.13 -1.36
C LEU A 245 15.24 -11.71 -0.29
N LEU A 246 16.16 -10.82 -0.63
CA LEU A 246 17.05 -10.11 0.28
C LEU A 246 16.58 -8.68 0.38
N GLN A 247 16.46 -8.17 1.61
CA GLN A 247 15.97 -6.82 1.86
C GLN A 247 16.79 -6.14 2.95
N TRP A 248 16.95 -4.83 2.83
CA TRP A 248 17.51 -4.02 3.90
C TRP A 248 16.90 -2.62 3.90
N SER A 249 16.74 -2.08 5.09
CA SER A 249 16.25 -0.73 5.34
C SER A 249 17.36 0.12 5.92
N THR A 250 17.40 1.40 5.58
CA THR A 250 18.31 2.37 6.20
C THR A 250 17.90 2.72 7.63
N ASN A 251 16.61 2.48 7.99
CA ASN A 251 16.09 2.65 9.33
C ASN A 251 15.07 1.55 9.64
N GLN A 252 15.49 0.57 10.42
CA GLN A 252 14.68 -0.60 10.79
C GLN A 252 13.56 -0.27 11.80
N GLU A 253 13.65 0.83 12.52
CA GLU A 253 12.58 1.27 13.43
C GLU A 253 11.39 1.82 12.63
N VAL A 254 11.66 2.63 11.61
CA VAL A 254 10.64 3.28 10.78
C VAL A 254 10.08 2.33 9.71
N ALA A 255 10.93 1.50 9.13
CA ALA A 255 10.57 0.54 8.08
C ALA A 255 11.24 -0.81 8.34
N PRO A 256 10.70 -1.62 9.27
CA PRO A 256 11.25 -2.94 9.59
C PRO A 256 11.06 -3.90 8.43
N VAL A 257 12.14 -4.50 7.96
CA VAL A 257 12.11 -5.54 6.93
C VAL A 257 13.02 -6.71 7.32
N PRO A 258 12.61 -7.96 7.07
CA PRO A 258 13.48 -9.11 7.27
C PRO A 258 14.62 -9.10 6.24
N LEU A 259 15.84 -9.38 6.67
CA LEU A 259 17.00 -9.43 5.76
C LEU A 259 16.84 -10.48 4.66
N LEU A 260 16.26 -11.63 5.01
CA LEU A 260 16.06 -12.76 4.10
C LEU A 260 14.63 -13.29 4.24
N SER A 261 13.97 -13.45 3.10
CA SER A 261 12.69 -14.15 2.99
C SER A 261 12.77 -15.18 1.86
N ALA A 262 12.23 -16.37 2.09
CA ALA A 262 12.16 -17.42 1.08
C ALA A 262 10.74 -17.97 0.99
N PHE A 263 10.28 -18.16 -0.24
CA PHE A 263 9.05 -18.87 -0.56
C PHE A 263 9.41 -20.10 -1.39
N LEU A 264 9.00 -21.27 -0.90
CA LEU A 264 9.24 -22.56 -1.53
C LEU A 264 7.89 -23.28 -1.65
N SER A 265 7.47 -23.59 -2.86
CA SER A 265 6.25 -24.35 -3.13
C SER A 265 6.58 -25.62 -3.89
N TYR A 266 6.03 -26.74 -3.47
CA TYR A 266 6.22 -28.04 -4.06
C TYR A 266 4.86 -28.64 -4.38
N LEU A 267 4.54 -28.74 -5.67
CA LEU A 267 3.30 -29.32 -6.17
C LEU A 267 3.62 -30.60 -6.94
N SER A 268 3.01 -31.70 -6.55
CA SER A 268 3.06 -32.95 -7.31
C SER A 268 1.80 -33.07 -8.16
N LEU A 269 1.95 -33.14 -9.47
CA LEU A 269 0.87 -33.45 -10.41
C LEU A 269 0.80 -34.98 -10.61
N ILE A 270 0.39 -35.71 -9.59
CA ILE A 270 0.07 -37.13 -9.73
C ILE A 270 -1.29 -37.18 -10.41
N HIS A 271 -1.32 -37.61 -11.66
CA HIS A 271 -2.55 -38.03 -12.31
C HIS A 271 -3.05 -39.30 -11.59
N ILE A 272 -4.01 -39.16 -10.71
CA ILE A 272 -4.83 -40.29 -10.25
C ILE A 272 -5.72 -40.58 -11.46
N SER A 273 -5.31 -41.54 -12.31
CA SER A 273 -6.24 -42.16 -13.23
C SER A 273 -7.23 -42.92 -12.36
N GLU A 274 -8.45 -42.45 -12.27
CA GLU A 274 -9.55 -43.26 -11.73
C GLU A 274 -9.66 -44.55 -12.54
N PRO A 275 -9.92 -45.68 -11.87
CA PRO A 275 -10.04 -46.97 -12.50
C PRO A 275 -11.25 -47.10 -13.40
#